data_00dc1ef2a4c8991339a419baa56596dc
#
_entry.id   00dc1ef2a4c8991339a419baa56596dc
#
_cell.length_a   1.000
_cell.length_b   1.000
_cell.length_c   1.000
_cell.angle_alpha   90.00
_cell.angle_beta   90.00
_cell.angle_gamma   90.00
#
_symmetry.space_group_name_H-M   'P 1'
#
loop_
_entity.id
_entity.type
_entity.pdbx_description
1 polymer ?
#
loop_
_entity_poly.entity_id
_entity_poly.type
_entity_poly.pdbx_seq_one_letter_code
_entity_poly.pdbx_strand_id
1 'polypeptide(L)'
;PNWWQFSVLYLACSRIGAVLNPLMHIFRERELSFMLKHGEAKILVVPKTFRNFDHEAMARGLQPDLPALKRIVVVDGGGADDFDALLTKPAWENEPDAQKILTANRPGPDDITQLIYTSGTTGEPKGVMHSANTLMANIIPYAERLKLGSDDVILMASPMAHQTGFMYGLMMPVMLKASAVLQDVWEPARAVDLIRAEKASFTMASTPFLADLTRVVTESGKPVPILKTFLCAGAPIPGPLVEQAQVGLGAKIVSAWGMTENGAVTLIKLDDDDKLASTTDGCALPGVEVKVVDGDGNALPAGEIGKLLVRACSNFGGYLKRPQWNGTDAGGWFDTGDLAYMTQGGYIRISGRSKDVIIRGGENIPVVE
;
A
#
# COMPACT_ATOMS: atom_id res chain seq x y z
N PRO A 1 8.06 -10.56 2.47
CA PRO A 1 8.58 -9.99 1.21
C PRO A 1 7.55 -10.00 0.09
N ASN A 2 7.87 -9.36 -1.06
CA ASN A 2 7.06 -9.41 -2.28
C ASN A 2 7.24 -10.77 -2.97
N TRP A 3 6.77 -11.81 -2.34
CA TRP A 3 6.84 -13.18 -2.83
C TRP A 3 5.44 -13.68 -3.21
N TRP A 4 5.36 -14.65 -4.12
CA TRP A 4 4.10 -15.22 -4.59
C TRP A 4 3.27 -15.84 -3.44
N GLN A 5 3.94 -16.37 -2.41
CA GLN A 5 3.28 -16.92 -1.21
C GLN A 5 2.40 -15.88 -0.51
N PHE A 6 2.83 -14.62 -0.46
CA PHE A 6 2.01 -13.55 0.12
C PHE A 6 0.70 -13.37 -0.67
N SER A 7 0.78 -13.38 -2.00
CA SER A 7 -0.40 -13.25 -2.87
C SER A 7 -1.38 -14.40 -2.69
N VAL A 8 -0.86 -15.63 -2.64
CA VAL A 8 -1.67 -16.84 -2.40
C VAL A 8 -2.32 -16.80 -1.01
N LEU A 9 -1.59 -16.39 0.03
CA LEU A 9 -2.14 -16.24 1.38
C LEU A 9 -3.27 -15.23 1.44
N TYR A 10 -3.14 -14.07 0.78
CA TYR A 10 -4.22 -13.09 0.73
C TYR A 10 -5.48 -13.68 0.09
N LEU A 11 -5.34 -14.33 -1.07
CA LEU A 11 -6.47 -14.95 -1.76
C LEU A 11 -7.12 -16.07 -0.92
N ALA A 12 -6.31 -16.89 -0.25
CA ALA A 12 -6.78 -17.94 0.64
C ALA A 12 -7.52 -17.33 1.86
N CYS A 13 -6.95 -16.33 2.53
CA CYS A 13 -7.60 -15.64 3.65
C CYS A 13 -8.94 -15.03 3.22
N SER A 14 -8.97 -14.33 2.09
CA SER A 14 -10.20 -13.76 1.53
C SER A 14 -11.24 -14.83 1.21
N ARG A 15 -10.82 -16.05 0.83
CA ARG A 15 -11.71 -17.15 0.47
C ARG A 15 -12.35 -17.80 1.69
N ILE A 16 -11.67 -17.79 2.83
CA ILE A 16 -12.14 -18.44 4.09
C ILE A 16 -12.61 -17.43 5.15
N GLY A 17 -12.73 -16.14 4.82
CA GLY A 17 -13.15 -15.09 5.75
C GLY A 17 -12.14 -14.78 6.86
N ALA A 18 -10.86 -15.09 6.64
CA ALA A 18 -9.80 -14.71 7.57
C ALA A 18 -9.31 -13.28 7.28
N VAL A 19 -9.07 -12.51 8.35
CA VAL A 19 -8.46 -11.18 8.24
C VAL A 19 -6.95 -11.33 8.04
N LEU A 20 -6.43 -10.81 6.93
CA LEU A 20 -4.99 -10.73 6.69
C LEU A 20 -4.40 -9.53 7.42
N ASN A 21 -3.32 -9.76 8.14
CA ASN A 21 -2.51 -8.71 8.78
C ASN A 21 -1.13 -8.63 8.11
N PRO A 22 -0.96 -7.79 7.07
CA PRO A 22 0.32 -7.60 6.42
C PRO A 22 1.34 -6.95 7.36
N LEU A 23 2.50 -7.58 7.52
CA LEU A 23 3.57 -7.11 8.39
C LEU A 23 4.85 -6.91 7.57
N MET A 24 5.45 -5.73 7.67
CA MET A 24 6.67 -5.44 6.93
C MET A 24 7.85 -6.24 7.49
N HIS A 25 8.70 -6.73 6.60
CA HIS A 25 9.89 -7.52 6.94
C HIS A 25 10.95 -6.74 7.73
N ILE A 26 10.83 -5.42 7.80
CA ILE A 26 11.71 -4.55 8.58
C ILE A 26 11.34 -4.50 10.07
N PHE A 27 10.10 -4.88 10.43
CA PHE A 27 9.67 -4.91 11.82
C PHE A 27 10.48 -5.96 12.61
N ARG A 28 10.71 -5.66 13.88
CA ARG A 28 11.45 -6.51 14.81
C ARG A 28 10.56 -6.87 15.99
N GLU A 29 11.15 -7.46 17.00
CA GLU A 29 10.44 -8.03 18.16
C GLU A 29 9.47 -7.05 18.80
N ARG A 30 9.87 -5.80 18.98
CA ARG A 30 9.06 -4.77 19.63
C ARG A 30 7.75 -4.51 18.88
N GLU A 31 7.86 -4.18 17.60
CA GLU A 31 6.70 -3.86 16.75
C GLU A 31 5.83 -5.10 16.55
N LEU A 32 6.46 -6.25 16.25
CA LEU A 32 5.72 -7.50 15.99
C LEU A 32 5.00 -7.99 17.24
N SER A 33 5.61 -7.95 18.42
CA SER A 33 4.96 -8.32 19.67
C SER A 33 3.69 -7.52 19.88
N PHE A 34 3.76 -6.19 19.71
CA PHE A 34 2.59 -5.33 19.80
C PHE A 34 1.51 -5.67 18.76
N MET A 35 1.89 -5.71 17.47
CA MET A 35 0.93 -5.89 16.37
C MET A 35 0.24 -7.26 16.42
N LEU A 36 0.99 -8.33 16.71
CA LEU A 36 0.47 -9.68 16.82
C LEU A 36 -0.45 -9.85 18.04
N LYS A 37 -0.10 -9.25 19.17
CA LYS A 37 -0.92 -9.26 20.38
C LYS A 37 -2.18 -8.43 20.22
N HIS A 38 -2.08 -7.19 19.70
CA HIS A 38 -3.19 -6.29 19.50
C HIS A 38 -4.18 -6.82 18.46
N GLY A 39 -3.66 -7.41 17.36
CA GLY A 39 -4.45 -8.04 16.29
C GLY A 39 -4.94 -9.44 16.63
N GLU A 40 -4.55 -10.02 17.79
CA GLU A 40 -4.90 -11.39 18.19
C GLU A 40 -4.59 -12.43 17.10
N ALA A 41 -3.41 -12.29 16.47
CA ALA A 41 -3.00 -13.14 15.36
C ALA A 41 -2.96 -14.61 15.78
N LYS A 42 -3.65 -15.47 15.02
CA LYS A 42 -3.71 -16.92 15.29
C LYS A 42 -2.63 -17.70 14.56
N ILE A 43 -2.26 -17.23 13.38
CA ILE A 43 -1.23 -17.83 12.52
C ILE A 43 -0.28 -16.70 12.10
N LEU A 44 1.01 -16.96 12.17
CA LEU A 44 2.04 -16.09 11.64
C LEU A 44 2.79 -16.84 10.54
N VAL A 45 2.89 -16.23 9.36
CA VAL A 45 3.67 -16.77 8.25
C VAL A 45 4.90 -15.90 8.03
N VAL A 46 6.08 -16.50 8.06
CA VAL A 46 7.35 -15.80 7.92
C VAL A 46 8.26 -16.52 6.93
N PRO A 47 9.20 -15.83 6.24
CA PRO A 47 10.31 -16.51 5.61
C PRO A 47 11.23 -17.10 6.69
N LYS A 48 11.97 -18.18 6.39
CA LYS A 48 13.04 -18.62 7.26
C LYS A 48 14.07 -17.52 7.42
N THR A 49 14.62 -17.09 6.32
CA THR A 49 15.62 -16.02 6.27
C THR A 49 15.30 -15.06 5.14
N PHE A 50 15.37 -13.74 5.40
CA PHE A 50 15.27 -12.71 4.38
C PHE A 50 16.22 -11.55 4.72
N ARG A 51 17.00 -11.08 3.73
CA ARG A 51 17.99 -10.01 3.88
C ARG A 51 18.95 -10.24 5.06
N ASN A 52 19.49 -11.46 5.16
CA ASN A 52 20.40 -11.90 6.21
C ASN A 52 19.81 -11.86 7.65
N PHE A 53 18.49 -11.86 7.79
CA PHE A 53 17.82 -11.91 9.09
C PHE A 53 17.01 -13.20 9.22
N ASP A 54 17.13 -13.86 10.38
CA ASP A 54 16.38 -15.09 10.71
C ASP A 54 15.03 -14.74 11.32
N HIS A 55 14.00 -14.69 10.44
CA HIS A 55 12.64 -14.40 10.84
C HIS A 55 11.98 -15.56 11.59
N GLU A 56 12.38 -16.81 11.30
CA GLU A 56 11.86 -17.97 12.01
C GLU A 56 12.28 -17.92 13.49
N ALA A 57 13.56 -17.72 13.76
CA ALA A 57 14.06 -17.65 15.14
C ALA A 57 13.37 -16.53 15.92
N MET A 58 13.22 -15.34 15.31
CA MET A 58 12.50 -14.22 15.93
C MET A 58 11.03 -14.58 16.23
N ALA A 59 10.30 -15.15 15.26
CA ALA A 59 8.90 -15.50 15.44
C ALA A 59 8.69 -16.53 16.55
N ARG A 60 9.55 -17.56 16.60
CA ARG A 60 9.51 -18.58 17.65
C ARG A 60 9.86 -18.01 19.03
N GLY A 61 10.78 -17.04 19.09
CA GLY A 61 11.10 -16.33 20.32
C GLY A 61 9.93 -15.53 20.89
N LEU A 62 9.09 -14.94 20.01
CA LEU A 62 7.91 -14.18 20.42
C LEU A 62 6.71 -15.03 20.82
N GLN A 63 6.60 -16.26 20.31
CA GLN A 63 5.41 -17.09 20.46
C GLN A 63 4.98 -17.33 21.91
N PRO A 64 5.89 -17.57 22.89
CA PRO A 64 5.50 -17.78 24.29
C PRO A 64 4.69 -16.64 24.91
N ASP A 65 4.93 -15.40 24.46
CA ASP A 65 4.29 -14.19 24.97
C ASP A 65 2.99 -13.83 24.19
N LEU A 66 2.63 -14.64 23.19
CA LEU A 66 1.51 -14.42 22.28
C LEU A 66 0.47 -15.55 22.40
N PRO A 67 -0.41 -15.52 23.41
CA PRO A 67 -1.32 -16.65 23.70
C PRO A 67 -2.33 -16.96 22.58
N ALA A 68 -2.65 -15.97 21.72
CA ALA A 68 -3.50 -16.17 20.57
C ALA A 68 -2.78 -16.89 19.41
N LEU A 69 -1.43 -16.77 19.32
CA LEU A 69 -0.65 -17.32 18.22
C LEU A 69 -0.50 -18.84 18.35
N LYS A 70 -1.28 -19.56 17.56
CA LYS A 70 -1.36 -21.02 17.61
C LYS A 70 -0.31 -21.70 16.73
N ARG A 71 0.07 -21.05 15.62
CA ARG A 71 0.98 -21.67 14.66
C ARG A 71 1.87 -20.62 13.99
N ILE A 72 3.12 -20.99 13.77
CA ILE A 72 4.07 -20.28 12.90
C ILE A 72 4.30 -21.17 11.68
N VAL A 73 4.08 -20.62 10.49
CA VAL A 73 4.33 -21.28 9.20
C VAL A 73 5.55 -20.61 8.58
N VAL A 74 6.49 -21.41 8.10
CA VAL A 74 7.79 -20.90 7.64
C VAL A 74 7.96 -21.20 6.14
N VAL A 75 8.14 -20.16 5.34
CA VAL A 75 8.51 -20.31 3.93
C VAL A 75 9.98 -20.68 3.86
N ASP A 76 10.30 -21.74 3.13
CA ASP A 76 11.64 -22.36 3.02
C ASP A 76 12.19 -22.86 4.37
N GLY A 77 11.30 -23.19 5.32
CA GLY A 77 11.68 -23.65 6.67
C GLY A 77 12.14 -25.11 6.72
N GLY A 78 11.51 -25.92 5.94
CA GLY A 78 11.60 -27.37 6.05
C GLY A 78 10.83 -27.93 7.26
N GLY A 79 10.49 -29.22 7.23
CA GLY A 79 9.81 -29.90 8.34
C GLY A 79 8.29 -29.70 8.37
N ALA A 80 7.69 -29.88 9.54
CA ALA A 80 6.24 -29.94 9.73
C ALA A 80 5.53 -28.57 9.64
N ASP A 81 6.27 -27.48 9.86
CA ASP A 81 5.75 -26.11 9.78
C ASP A 81 6.11 -25.41 8.48
N ASP A 82 6.64 -26.14 7.50
CA ASP A 82 6.98 -25.62 6.20
C ASP A 82 5.72 -25.21 5.42
N PHE A 83 5.79 -24.07 4.73
CA PHE A 83 4.67 -23.51 3.96
C PHE A 83 4.15 -24.51 2.93
N ASP A 84 5.03 -25.12 2.15
CA ASP A 84 4.62 -26.06 1.11
C ASP A 84 4.06 -27.35 1.69
N ALA A 85 4.67 -27.85 2.75
CA ALA A 85 4.21 -29.07 3.40
C ALA A 85 2.80 -28.91 4.00
N LEU A 86 2.46 -27.70 4.47
CA LEU A 86 1.19 -27.43 5.12
C LEU A 86 0.10 -26.93 4.17
N LEU A 87 0.45 -26.11 3.19
CA LEU A 87 -0.54 -25.32 2.45
C LEU A 87 -0.62 -25.67 0.97
N THR A 88 0.48 -26.05 0.33
CA THR A 88 0.51 -26.26 -1.13
C THR A 88 0.50 -27.74 -1.54
N LYS A 89 1.11 -28.63 -0.75
CA LYS A 89 1.14 -30.07 -1.04
C LYS A 89 -0.16 -30.81 -0.73
N PRO A 90 -0.86 -30.53 0.41
CA PRO A 90 -2.14 -31.14 0.67
C PRO A 90 -3.20 -30.69 -0.34
N ALA A 91 -3.94 -31.63 -0.89
CA ALA A 91 -5.05 -31.37 -1.80
C ALA A 91 -6.33 -31.05 -1.00
N TRP A 92 -6.34 -29.92 -0.31
CA TRP A 92 -7.43 -29.47 0.56
C TRP A 92 -8.79 -29.41 -0.15
N GLU A 93 -8.79 -29.14 -1.46
CA GLU A 93 -9.98 -29.13 -2.31
C GLU A 93 -10.69 -30.49 -2.41
N ASN A 94 -9.97 -31.57 -2.13
CA ASN A 94 -10.52 -32.95 -2.16
C ASN A 94 -11.10 -33.38 -0.80
N GLU A 95 -10.96 -32.58 0.25
CA GLU A 95 -11.58 -32.88 1.54
C GLU A 95 -13.10 -32.85 1.43
N PRO A 96 -13.85 -33.83 2.06
CA PRO A 96 -15.29 -33.97 1.87
C PRO A 96 -16.10 -32.71 2.21
N ASP A 97 -15.65 -31.93 3.17
CA ASP A 97 -16.34 -30.72 3.63
C ASP A 97 -15.73 -29.41 3.07
N ALA A 98 -14.72 -29.47 2.19
CA ALA A 98 -14.00 -28.30 1.72
C ALA A 98 -14.94 -27.22 1.15
N GLN A 99 -15.82 -27.59 0.23
CA GLN A 99 -16.77 -26.66 -0.39
C GLN A 99 -17.77 -26.07 0.61
N LYS A 100 -18.22 -26.86 1.56
CA LYS A 100 -19.12 -26.42 2.63
C LYS A 100 -18.44 -25.40 3.54
N ILE A 101 -17.19 -25.66 3.94
CA ILE A 101 -16.37 -24.75 4.75
C ILE A 101 -16.16 -23.44 4.01
N LEU A 102 -15.75 -23.47 2.74
CA LEU A 102 -15.52 -22.28 1.92
C LEU A 102 -16.80 -21.45 1.75
N THR A 103 -17.96 -22.10 1.62
CA THR A 103 -19.23 -21.41 1.46
C THR A 103 -19.69 -20.77 2.78
N ALA A 104 -19.55 -21.50 3.88
CA ALA A 104 -19.96 -21.02 5.21
C ALA A 104 -19.11 -19.84 5.73
N ASN A 105 -17.84 -19.79 5.32
CA ASN A 105 -16.89 -18.75 5.77
C ASN A 105 -16.66 -17.65 4.72
N ARG A 106 -17.44 -17.61 3.65
CA ARG A 106 -17.31 -16.57 2.64
C ARG A 106 -17.64 -15.20 3.24
N PRO A 107 -16.70 -14.21 3.22
CA PRO A 107 -16.98 -12.91 3.78
C PRO A 107 -17.96 -12.13 2.90
N GLY A 108 -18.76 -11.29 3.54
CA GLY A 108 -19.52 -10.23 2.88
C GLY A 108 -18.59 -9.11 2.39
N PRO A 109 -19.09 -8.23 1.51
CA PRO A 109 -18.28 -7.17 0.92
C PRO A 109 -17.82 -6.12 1.94
N ASP A 110 -18.52 -5.95 3.05
CA ASP A 110 -18.21 -4.99 4.12
C ASP A 110 -17.52 -5.64 5.33
N ASP A 111 -17.33 -6.96 5.31
CA ASP A 111 -16.55 -7.62 6.36
C ASP A 111 -15.09 -7.20 6.29
N ILE A 112 -14.46 -7.00 7.44
CA ILE A 112 -13.04 -6.65 7.51
C ILE A 112 -12.21 -7.84 7.02
N THR A 113 -11.40 -7.59 5.99
CA THR A 113 -10.51 -8.60 5.38
C THR A 113 -9.04 -8.24 5.48
N GLN A 114 -8.73 -6.97 5.79
CA GLN A 114 -7.36 -6.49 5.96
C GLN A 114 -7.25 -5.70 7.27
N LEU A 115 -6.17 -5.98 8.01
CA LEU A 115 -5.70 -5.19 9.14
C LEU A 115 -4.25 -4.80 8.86
N ILE A 116 -3.99 -3.53 8.58
CA ILE A 116 -2.64 -3.05 8.29
C ILE A 116 -2.22 -1.99 9.32
N TYR A 117 -0.99 -2.08 9.83
CA TYR A 117 -0.52 -1.16 10.84
C TYR A 117 0.24 0.01 10.22
N THR A 118 -0.05 1.21 10.74
CA THR A 118 0.71 2.43 10.42
C THR A 118 1.48 2.89 11.66
N SER A 119 2.61 3.58 11.43
CA SER A 119 3.30 4.30 12.49
C SER A 119 2.38 5.44 12.99
N GLY A 120 1.88 5.30 14.21
CA GLY A 120 1.05 6.36 14.80
C GLY A 120 1.90 7.58 15.17
N THR A 121 1.38 8.79 14.92
CA THR A 121 1.97 10.05 15.44
C THR A 121 2.00 10.10 16.98
N THR A 122 1.40 9.13 17.64
CA THR A 122 1.31 8.99 19.12
C THR A 122 2.27 7.96 19.69
N GLY A 123 3.21 7.41 18.88
CA GLY A 123 4.22 6.41 19.30
C GLY A 123 3.74 4.96 19.27
N GLU A 124 2.42 4.68 19.29
CA GLU A 124 1.90 3.32 19.14
C GLU A 124 1.33 3.10 17.73
N PRO A 125 1.63 1.96 17.07
CA PRO A 125 1.05 1.63 15.78
C PRO A 125 -0.48 1.57 15.81
N LYS A 126 -1.13 2.07 14.76
CA LYS A 126 -2.58 2.03 14.60
C LYS A 126 -2.94 0.92 13.60
N GLY A 127 -3.83 0.03 13.99
CA GLY A 127 -4.34 -1.02 13.10
C GLY A 127 -5.51 -0.51 12.25
N VAL A 128 -5.26 -0.19 11.00
CA VAL A 128 -6.24 0.28 10.02
C VAL A 128 -7.01 -0.91 9.47
N MET A 129 -8.33 -0.87 9.55
CA MET A 129 -9.21 -1.95 9.10
C MET A 129 -9.86 -1.61 7.75
N HIS A 130 -9.74 -2.54 6.80
CA HIS A 130 -10.39 -2.41 5.49
C HIS A 130 -11.26 -3.63 5.16
N SER A 131 -12.37 -3.37 4.50
CA SER A 131 -13.20 -4.36 3.83
C SER A 131 -12.85 -4.46 2.34
N ALA A 132 -13.40 -5.46 1.65
CA ALA A 132 -13.28 -5.54 0.18
C ALA A 132 -13.87 -4.30 -0.50
N ASN A 133 -15.01 -3.79 -0.01
CA ASN A 133 -15.65 -2.59 -0.55
C ASN A 133 -14.76 -1.35 -0.41
N THR A 134 -14.17 -1.08 0.76
CA THR A 134 -13.33 0.10 0.94
C THR A 134 -12.07 0.05 0.06
N LEU A 135 -11.48 -1.12 -0.13
CA LEU A 135 -10.31 -1.29 -0.99
C LEU A 135 -10.66 -1.12 -2.48
N MET A 136 -11.74 -1.77 -2.94
CA MET A 136 -12.17 -1.69 -4.34
C MET A 136 -12.70 -0.31 -4.71
N ALA A 137 -13.33 0.41 -3.78
CA ALA A 137 -13.78 1.79 -3.99
C ALA A 137 -12.64 2.77 -4.33
N ASN A 138 -11.40 2.44 -3.98
CA ASN A 138 -10.21 3.16 -4.43
C ASN A 138 -9.61 2.58 -5.71
N ILE A 139 -9.41 1.25 -5.77
CA ILE A 139 -8.67 0.59 -6.85
C ILE A 139 -9.38 0.79 -8.19
N ILE A 140 -10.71 0.72 -8.24
CA ILE A 140 -11.48 0.84 -9.49
C ILE A 140 -11.27 2.23 -10.13
N PRO A 141 -11.64 3.36 -9.49
CA PRO A 141 -11.46 4.68 -10.11
C PRO A 141 -9.98 5.06 -10.31
N TYR A 142 -9.06 4.50 -9.52
CA TYR A 142 -7.63 4.65 -9.71
C TYR A 142 -7.18 4.02 -11.04
N ALA A 143 -7.54 2.75 -11.28
CA ALA A 143 -7.20 2.04 -12.51
C ALA A 143 -7.84 2.70 -13.74
N GLU A 144 -9.09 3.13 -13.63
CA GLU A 144 -9.80 3.87 -14.69
C GLU A 144 -9.13 5.20 -15.03
N ARG A 145 -8.74 5.99 -14.02
CA ARG A 145 -8.02 7.27 -14.18
C ARG A 145 -6.70 7.09 -14.95
N LEU A 146 -6.01 5.99 -14.68
CA LEU A 146 -4.72 5.64 -15.28
C LEU A 146 -4.87 4.81 -16.57
N LYS A 147 -6.10 4.50 -16.98
CA LYS A 147 -6.42 3.68 -18.16
C LYS A 147 -5.69 2.33 -18.17
N LEU A 148 -5.57 1.72 -16.97
CA LEU A 148 -4.96 0.40 -16.82
C LEU A 148 -5.98 -0.71 -17.12
N GLY A 149 -5.52 -1.79 -17.75
CA GLY A 149 -6.35 -2.93 -18.14
C GLY A 149 -5.60 -4.27 -18.09
N SER A 150 -6.20 -5.30 -18.68
CA SER A 150 -5.67 -6.67 -18.66
C SER A 150 -4.33 -6.83 -19.38
N ASP A 151 -4.03 -5.95 -20.33
CA ASP A 151 -2.81 -6.01 -21.14
C ASP A 151 -1.62 -5.32 -20.46
N ASP A 152 -1.85 -4.66 -19.31
CA ASP A 152 -0.80 -4.01 -18.57
C ASP A 152 -0.02 -5.01 -17.71
N VAL A 153 1.26 -4.74 -17.53
CA VAL A 153 2.14 -5.47 -16.63
C VAL A 153 2.63 -4.49 -15.57
N ILE A 154 2.32 -4.81 -14.31
CA ILE A 154 2.60 -3.94 -13.17
C ILE A 154 3.91 -4.38 -12.51
N LEU A 155 4.97 -3.56 -12.57
CA LEU A 155 6.15 -3.76 -11.72
C LEU A 155 5.87 -3.23 -10.33
N MET A 156 6.00 -4.06 -9.30
CA MET A 156 5.83 -3.66 -7.91
C MET A 156 7.06 -4.01 -7.07
N ALA A 157 7.78 -2.95 -6.67
CA ALA A 157 8.90 -3.04 -5.75
C ALA A 157 8.56 -2.46 -4.35
N SER A 158 7.48 -1.68 -4.24
CA SER A 158 6.97 -1.29 -2.92
C SER A 158 6.47 -2.51 -2.15
N PRO A 159 6.73 -2.60 -0.83
CA PRO A 159 6.33 -3.77 -0.05
C PRO A 159 4.83 -4.06 -0.14
N MET A 160 4.44 -5.30 -0.40
CA MET A 160 3.04 -5.74 -0.35
C MET A 160 2.46 -5.70 1.07
N ALA A 161 3.29 -5.58 2.09
CA ALA A 161 2.87 -5.32 3.46
C ALA A 161 2.64 -3.83 3.76
N HIS A 162 2.83 -2.94 2.77
CA HIS A 162 2.40 -1.55 2.77
C HIS A 162 1.22 -1.38 1.82
N GLN A 163 0.33 -0.41 2.08
CA GLN A 163 -0.92 -0.26 1.32
C GLN A 163 -0.67 -0.07 -0.19
N THR A 164 0.41 0.60 -0.58
CA THR A 164 0.81 0.76 -1.98
C THR A 164 1.03 -0.60 -2.68
N GLY A 165 1.89 -1.44 -2.11
CA GLY A 165 2.16 -2.76 -2.68
C GLY A 165 0.94 -3.68 -2.61
N PHE A 166 0.16 -3.60 -1.53
CA PHE A 166 -1.04 -4.42 -1.34
C PHE A 166 -2.13 -4.08 -2.36
N MET A 167 -2.53 -2.82 -2.45
CA MET A 167 -3.63 -2.42 -3.34
C MET A 167 -3.23 -2.49 -4.81
N TYR A 168 -2.07 -1.93 -5.16
CA TYR A 168 -1.71 -1.72 -6.57
C TYR A 168 -0.76 -2.77 -7.15
N GLY A 169 -0.08 -3.54 -6.30
CA GLY A 169 0.79 -4.65 -6.71
C GLY A 169 0.16 -6.04 -6.59
N LEU A 170 -0.88 -6.17 -5.75
CA LEU A 170 -1.55 -7.45 -5.52
C LEU A 170 -3.02 -7.41 -5.96
N MET A 171 -3.85 -6.52 -5.36
CA MET A 171 -5.29 -6.54 -5.64
C MET A 171 -5.64 -6.03 -7.04
N MET A 172 -5.03 -4.93 -7.45
CA MET A 172 -5.32 -4.31 -8.76
C MET A 172 -5.01 -5.24 -9.95
N PRO A 173 -3.84 -5.90 -10.04
CA PRO A 173 -3.60 -6.88 -11.10
C PRO A 173 -4.64 -8.01 -11.13
N VAL A 174 -5.04 -8.54 -9.97
CA VAL A 174 -6.09 -9.58 -9.90
C VAL A 174 -7.42 -9.04 -10.42
N MET A 175 -7.84 -7.84 -10.02
CA MET A 175 -9.08 -7.20 -10.48
C MET A 175 -9.06 -6.99 -12.00
N LEU A 176 -7.95 -6.47 -12.53
CA LEU A 176 -7.79 -6.18 -13.96
C LEU A 176 -7.56 -7.42 -14.82
N LYS A 177 -7.28 -8.58 -14.22
CA LYS A 177 -6.75 -9.79 -14.90
C LYS A 177 -5.43 -9.49 -15.62
N ALA A 178 -4.65 -8.59 -15.05
CA ALA A 178 -3.34 -8.16 -15.53
C ALA A 178 -2.22 -8.99 -14.87
N SER A 179 -0.99 -8.78 -15.32
CA SER A 179 0.19 -9.42 -14.75
C SER A 179 0.88 -8.50 -13.74
N ALA A 180 1.50 -9.10 -12.71
CA ALA A 180 2.36 -8.40 -11.77
C ALA A 180 3.76 -9.01 -11.77
N VAL A 181 4.77 -8.15 -11.81
CA VAL A 181 6.19 -8.49 -11.64
C VAL A 181 6.61 -7.98 -10.27
N LEU A 182 6.93 -8.89 -9.37
CA LEU A 182 7.25 -8.56 -7.99
C LEU A 182 8.77 -8.51 -7.80
N GLN A 183 9.25 -7.39 -7.26
CA GLN A 183 10.64 -7.26 -6.83
C GLN A 183 10.67 -7.17 -5.31
N ASP A 184 11.33 -8.09 -4.65
CA ASP A 184 11.37 -8.23 -3.19
C ASP A 184 12.46 -7.40 -2.52
N VAL A 185 13.57 -7.20 -3.22
CA VAL A 185 14.67 -6.32 -2.81
C VAL A 185 14.87 -5.28 -3.90
N TRP A 186 14.80 -4.01 -3.53
CA TRP A 186 14.98 -2.94 -4.52
C TRP A 186 16.43 -2.90 -5.02
N GLU A 187 16.55 -3.18 -6.31
CA GLU A 187 17.77 -3.07 -7.09
C GLU A 187 17.41 -2.38 -8.42
N PRO A 188 17.74 -1.10 -8.60
CA PRO A 188 17.26 -0.34 -9.75
C PRO A 188 17.75 -0.87 -11.10
N ALA A 189 18.96 -1.44 -11.17
CA ALA A 189 19.46 -2.07 -12.40
C ALA A 189 18.62 -3.30 -12.77
N ARG A 190 18.29 -4.14 -11.78
CA ARG A 190 17.39 -5.30 -11.97
C ARG A 190 15.97 -4.85 -12.35
N ALA A 191 15.49 -3.73 -11.77
CA ALA A 191 14.18 -3.19 -12.15
C ALA A 191 14.14 -2.81 -13.64
N VAL A 192 15.19 -2.18 -14.18
CA VAL A 192 15.33 -1.88 -15.62
C VAL A 192 15.27 -3.16 -16.44
N ASP A 193 16.02 -4.19 -16.05
CA ASP A 193 16.04 -5.46 -16.77
C ASP A 193 14.66 -6.17 -16.71
N LEU A 194 13.97 -6.13 -15.55
CA LEU A 194 12.61 -6.66 -15.39
C LEU A 194 11.58 -5.90 -16.24
N ILE A 195 11.62 -4.56 -16.25
CA ILE A 195 10.72 -3.74 -17.09
C ILE A 195 10.85 -4.16 -18.55
N ARG A 196 12.07 -4.37 -19.02
CA ARG A 196 12.34 -4.75 -20.42
C ARG A 196 11.94 -6.19 -20.73
N ALA A 197 12.30 -7.13 -19.87
CA ALA A 197 12.04 -8.56 -20.06
C ALA A 197 10.55 -8.89 -19.99
N GLU A 198 9.89 -8.38 -18.97
CA GLU A 198 8.48 -8.67 -18.66
C GLU A 198 7.52 -7.65 -19.30
N LYS A 199 8.05 -6.65 -20.00
CA LYS A 199 7.28 -5.58 -20.65
C LYS A 199 6.40 -4.79 -19.67
N ALA A 200 6.95 -4.46 -18.49
CA ALA A 200 6.18 -3.71 -17.49
C ALA A 200 5.81 -2.32 -18.01
N SER A 201 4.52 -2.03 -18.01
CA SER A 201 3.94 -0.81 -18.55
C SER A 201 3.63 0.23 -17.48
N PHE A 202 3.52 -0.22 -16.22
CA PHE A 202 3.14 0.60 -15.07
C PHE A 202 3.96 0.23 -13.83
N THR A 203 4.26 1.24 -13.01
CA THR A 203 4.77 1.06 -11.65
C THR A 203 4.27 2.17 -10.73
N MET A 204 4.15 1.86 -9.43
CA MET A 204 3.90 2.84 -8.37
C MET A 204 4.93 2.68 -7.26
N ALA A 205 5.61 3.76 -6.93
CA ALA A 205 6.60 3.77 -5.86
C ALA A 205 6.81 5.18 -5.29
N SER A 206 7.65 5.33 -4.27
CA SER A 206 8.03 6.62 -3.70
C SER A 206 9.14 7.32 -4.51
N THR A 207 9.37 8.58 -4.21
CA THR A 207 10.35 9.44 -4.90
C THR A 207 11.76 8.85 -5.01
N PRO A 208 12.34 8.16 -4.00
CA PRO A 208 13.64 7.52 -4.14
C PRO A 208 13.70 6.46 -5.26
N PHE A 209 12.64 5.68 -5.43
CA PHE A 209 12.58 4.67 -6.51
C PHE A 209 12.58 5.32 -7.89
N LEU A 210 11.85 6.45 -8.05
CA LEU A 210 11.85 7.23 -9.27
C LEU A 210 13.25 7.76 -9.59
N ALA A 211 13.92 8.35 -8.59
CA ALA A 211 15.28 8.89 -8.74
C ALA A 211 16.28 7.81 -9.13
N ASP A 212 16.26 6.67 -8.44
CA ASP A 212 17.16 5.54 -8.71
C ASP A 212 16.94 4.96 -10.11
N LEU A 213 15.68 4.74 -10.51
CA LEU A 213 15.35 4.18 -11.82
C LEU A 213 15.79 5.14 -12.94
N THR A 214 15.49 6.43 -12.79
CA THR A 214 15.87 7.48 -13.74
C THR A 214 17.39 7.53 -13.91
N ARG A 215 18.14 7.53 -12.81
CA ARG A 215 19.59 7.53 -12.82
C ARG A 215 20.15 6.32 -13.58
N VAL A 216 19.70 5.11 -13.23
CA VAL A 216 20.23 3.89 -13.86
C VAL A 216 19.89 3.82 -15.34
N VAL A 217 18.69 4.22 -15.77
CA VAL A 217 18.34 4.25 -17.20
C VAL A 217 19.22 5.25 -17.94
N THR A 218 19.45 6.44 -17.39
CA THR A 218 20.29 7.46 -18.00
C THR A 218 21.76 7.01 -18.09
N GLU A 219 22.33 6.48 -17.00
CA GLU A 219 23.73 6.07 -16.94
C GLU A 219 24.01 4.82 -17.78
N SER A 220 23.10 3.85 -17.81
CA SER A 220 23.28 2.62 -18.57
C SER A 220 22.97 2.75 -20.06
N GLY A 221 22.27 3.78 -20.47
CA GLY A 221 21.76 3.95 -21.84
C GLY A 221 20.74 2.86 -22.23
N LYS A 222 20.14 2.16 -21.27
CA LYS A 222 19.11 1.11 -21.49
C LYS A 222 17.71 1.70 -21.42
N PRO A 223 17.10 2.16 -22.52
CA PRO A 223 15.77 2.76 -22.47
C PRO A 223 14.70 1.75 -22.07
N VAL A 224 13.63 2.27 -21.47
CA VAL A 224 12.45 1.50 -21.00
C VAL A 224 11.16 2.00 -21.66
N PRO A 225 11.08 2.07 -23.01
CA PRO A 225 9.97 2.73 -23.72
C PRO A 225 8.61 2.03 -23.51
N ILE A 226 8.62 0.83 -22.96
CA ILE A 226 7.41 0.09 -22.63
C ILE A 226 6.75 0.60 -21.34
N LEU A 227 7.52 1.22 -20.44
CA LEU A 227 7.00 1.83 -19.23
C LEU A 227 6.24 3.10 -19.60
N LYS A 228 4.91 3.04 -19.57
CA LYS A 228 4.03 4.16 -19.96
C LYS A 228 3.83 5.16 -18.83
N THR A 229 3.73 4.67 -17.59
CA THR A 229 3.39 5.49 -16.43
C THR A 229 4.20 5.06 -15.21
N PHE A 230 4.82 6.04 -14.55
CA PHE A 230 5.38 5.93 -13.20
C PHE A 230 4.55 6.79 -12.26
N LEU A 231 3.78 6.18 -11.37
CA LEU A 231 3.07 6.92 -10.33
C LEU A 231 3.95 7.05 -9.10
N CYS A 232 4.15 8.27 -8.64
CA CYS A 232 4.99 8.60 -7.51
C CYS A 232 4.14 9.20 -6.38
N ALA A 233 4.26 8.62 -5.18
CA ALA A 233 3.52 9.05 -4.00
C ALA A 233 4.36 8.94 -2.72
N GLY A 234 3.85 9.47 -1.60
CA GLY A 234 4.46 9.39 -0.28
C GLY A 234 5.39 10.54 0.08
N ALA A 235 5.84 11.32 -0.90
CA ALA A 235 6.62 12.54 -0.69
C ALA A 235 6.52 13.47 -1.91
N PRO A 236 6.72 14.78 -1.76
CA PRO A 236 6.78 15.70 -2.88
C PRO A 236 7.86 15.30 -3.90
N ILE A 237 7.55 15.46 -5.18
CA ILE A 237 8.50 15.16 -6.28
C ILE A 237 9.21 16.46 -6.68
N PRO A 238 10.54 16.53 -6.60
CA PRO A 238 11.27 17.71 -7.08
C PRO A 238 11.08 17.94 -8.59
N GLY A 239 10.86 19.20 -9.01
CA GLY A 239 10.67 19.55 -10.42
C GLY A 239 11.75 19.02 -11.35
N PRO A 240 13.05 19.24 -11.04
CA PRO A 240 14.15 18.69 -11.85
C PRO A 240 14.12 17.16 -12.00
N LEU A 241 13.64 16.44 -10.97
CA LEU A 241 13.50 14.98 -11.06
C LEU A 241 12.37 14.58 -12.02
N VAL A 242 11.25 15.31 -12.02
CA VAL A 242 10.15 15.05 -12.97
C VAL A 242 10.65 15.20 -14.40
N GLU A 243 11.34 16.31 -14.71
CA GLU A 243 11.90 16.59 -16.04
C GLU A 243 12.91 15.51 -16.47
N GLN A 244 13.83 15.14 -15.58
CA GLN A 244 14.82 14.10 -15.85
C GLN A 244 14.19 12.73 -16.06
N ALA A 245 13.20 12.39 -15.26
CA ALA A 245 12.49 11.11 -15.35
C ALA A 245 11.67 11.01 -16.64
N GLN A 246 11.01 12.06 -17.06
CA GLN A 246 10.28 12.09 -18.34
C GLN A 246 11.20 11.87 -19.53
N VAL A 247 12.35 12.56 -19.56
CA VAL A 247 13.32 12.38 -20.63
C VAL A 247 13.98 11.01 -20.56
N GLY A 248 14.40 10.58 -19.37
CA GLY A 248 15.14 9.31 -19.19
C GLY A 248 14.28 8.07 -19.36
N LEU A 249 13.11 8.05 -18.76
CA LEU A 249 12.21 6.88 -18.80
C LEU A 249 11.28 6.89 -20.02
N GLY A 250 10.97 8.06 -20.56
CA GLY A 250 9.95 8.22 -21.61
C GLY A 250 8.53 7.95 -21.10
N ALA A 251 8.32 7.99 -19.77
CA ALA A 251 7.06 7.66 -19.11
C ALA A 251 6.36 8.90 -18.58
N LYS A 252 5.02 8.88 -18.53
CA LYS A 252 4.26 9.89 -17.79
C LYS A 252 4.53 9.74 -16.30
N ILE A 253 5.01 10.82 -15.67
CA ILE A 253 5.17 10.88 -14.22
C ILE A 253 3.86 11.40 -13.62
N VAL A 254 3.24 10.63 -12.74
CA VAL A 254 1.98 10.96 -12.08
C VAL A 254 2.24 11.16 -10.60
N SER A 255 1.93 12.34 -10.05
CA SER A 255 1.90 12.54 -8.61
C SER A 255 0.57 12.09 -8.03
N ALA A 256 0.59 11.57 -6.81
CA ALA A 256 -0.59 11.16 -6.07
C ALA A 256 -0.41 11.42 -4.58
N TRP A 257 -1.53 11.66 -3.90
CA TRP A 257 -1.60 11.66 -2.46
C TRP A 257 -2.63 10.65 -1.97
N GLY A 258 -2.31 10.04 -0.85
CA GLY A 258 -3.16 9.11 -0.14
C GLY A 258 -2.47 8.59 1.10
N MET A 259 -3.18 7.77 1.85
CA MET A 259 -2.69 7.19 3.08
C MET A 259 -3.27 5.79 3.26
N THR A 260 -2.80 5.07 4.27
CA THR A 260 -3.27 3.70 4.53
C THR A 260 -4.78 3.66 4.72
N GLU A 261 -5.35 4.70 5.32
CA GLU A 261 -6.77 4.81 5.68
C GLU A 261 -7.72 4.99 4.48
N ASN A 262 -7.21 5.35 3.28
CA ASN A 262 -8.09 5.61 2.12
C ASN A 262 -7.52 5.25 0.75
N GLY A 263 -6.27 4.78 0.70
CA GLY A 263 -5.55 4.58 -0.57
C GLY A 263 -5.14 5.90 -1.23
N ALA A 264 -4.68 5.86 -2.47
CA ALA A 264 -4.36 7.06 -3.26
C ALA A 264 -5.68 7.68 -3.76
N VAL A 265 -6.15 8.73 -3.09
CA VAL A 265 -7.46 9.37 -3.37
C VAL A 265 -7.35 10.58 -4.27
N THR A 266 -6.16 11.14 -4.44
CA THR A 266 -5.90 12.19 -5.44
C THR A 266 -4.72 11.80 -6.31
N LEU A 267 -4.80 12.08 -7.61
CA LEU A 267 -3.70 11.96 -8.56
C LEU A 267 -3.92 12.91 -9.75
N ILE A 268 -2.84 13.31 -10.42
CA ILE A 268 -2.94 14.05 -11.67
C ILE A 268 -3.48 13.13 -12.77
N LYS A 269 -4.08 13.72 -13.81
CA LYS A 269 -4.60 12.98 -14.96
C LYS A 269 -3.48 12.71 -15.97
N LEU A 270 -3.67 11.72 -16.82
CA LEU A 270 -2.69 11.38 -17.86
C LEU A 270 -2.50 12.48 -18.91
N ASP A 271 -3.54 13.28 -19.14
CA ASP A 271 -3.56 14.41 -20.08
C ASP A 271 -3.26 15.76 -19.45
N ASP A 272 -2.96 15.79 -18.15
CA ASP A 272 -2.52 17.01 -17.47
C ASP A 272 -1.12 17.45 -17.93
N ASP A 273 -0.83 18.76 -17.76
CA ASP A 273 0.52 19.30 -17.93
C ASP A 273 1.49 18.59 -16.96
N ASP A 274 2.66 18.24 -17.48
CA ASP A 274 3.67 17.50 -16.74
C ASP A 274 4.18 18.22 -15.49
N LYS A 275 4.13 19.55 -15.50
CA LYS A 275 4.50 20.38 -14.33
C LYS A 275 3.62 20.12 -13.12
N LEU A 276 2.39 19.65 -13.32
CA LEU A 276 1.49 19.33 -12.21
C LEU A 276 2.03 18.19 -11.33
N ALA A 277 2.86 17.30 -11.88
CA ALA A 277 3.48 16.23 -11.11
C ALA A 277 4.43 16.74 -10.00
N SER A 278 5.07 17.91 -10.19
CA SER A 278 5.96 18.50 -9.17
C SER A 278 5.30 19.59 -8.35
N THR A 279 4.23 20.20 -8.84
CA THR A 279 3.59 21.35 -8.21
C THR A 279 2.32 21.03 -7.47
N THR A 280 1.75 19.84 -7.68
CA THR A 280 0.52 19.37 -6.99
C THR A 280 0.65 17.91 -6.57
N ASP A 281 -0.28 17.47 -5.73
CA ASP A 281 -0.44 16.07 -5.35
C ASP A 281 -1.74 15.48 -5.94
N GLY A 282 -2.19 16.07 -7.08
CA GLY A 282 -3.33 15.62 -7.87
C GLY A 282 -4.67 16.20 -7.45
N CYS A 283 -5.70 15.82 -8.19
CA CYS A 283 -7.10 16.12 -7.92
C CYS A 283 -7.86 14.84 -7.55
N ALA A 284 -8.99 14.99 -6.85
CA ALA A 284 -9.79 13.89 -6.36
C ALA A 284 -10.16 12.88 -7.45
N LEU A 285 -10.13 11.59 -7.11
CA LEU A 285 -10.69 10.53 -7.94
C LEU A 285 -12.22 10.62 -8.01
N PRO A 286 -12.86 10.02 -9.02
CA PRO A 286 -14.32 9.89 -9.03
C PRO A 286 -14.82 9.22 -7.73
N GLY A 287 -15.87 9.80 -7.12
CA GLY A 287 -16.42 9.32 -5.85
C GLY A 287 -15.64 9.72 -4.61
N VAL A 288 -14.60 10.54 -4.76
CA VAL A 288 -13.84 11.12 -3.65
C VAL A 288 -14.12 12.62 -3.59
N GLU A 289 -14.33 13.13 -2.39
CA GLU A 289 -14.42 14.54 -2.11
C GLU A 289 -13.28 14.94 -1.17
N VAL A 290 -12.63 16.07 -1.47
CA VAL A 290 -11.59 16.66 -0.64
C VAL A 290 -11.94 18.11 -0.35
N LYS A 291 -11.65 18.57 0.86
CA LYS A 291 -11.77 20.00 1.23
C LYS A 291 -10.64 20.39 2.17
N VAL A 292 -10.27 21.66 2.08
CA VAL A 292 -9.33 22.30 3.01
C VAL A 292 -10.12 23.24 3.90
N VAL A 293 -9.93 23.12 5.22
CA VAL A 293 -10.72 23.86 6.21
C VAL A 293 -9.84 24.58 7.22
N ASP A 294 -10.38 25.65 7.81
CA ASP A 294 -9.77 26.34 8.94
C ASP A 294 -9.92 25.57 10.28
N GLY A 295 -9.54 26.18 11.39
CA GLY A 295 -9.66 25.59 12.74
C GLY A 295 -11.09 25.34 13.19
N ASP A 296 -12.05 26.07 12.63
CA ASP A 296 -13.48 26.00 12.95
C ASP A 296 -14.25 25.08 12.00
N GLY A 297 -13.57 24.51 10.98
CA GLY A 297 -14.15 23.59 10.01
C GLY A 297 -14.78 24.27 8.78
N ASN A 298 -14.62 25.58 8.61
CA ASN A 298 -15.10 26.30 7.45
C ASN A 298 -14.15 26.06 6.25
N ALA A 299 -14.73 25.90 5.05
CA ALA A 299 -13.94 25.73 3.82
C ALA A 299 -13.10 26.98 3.52
N LEU A 300 -11.82 26.78 3.25
CA LEU A 300 -10.89 27.85 2.90
C LEU A 300 -10.91 28.14 1.38
N PRO A 301 -10.66 29.41 0.99
CA PRO A 301 -10.46 29.76 -0.40
C PRO A 301 -9.24 29.05 -1.02
N ALA A 302 -9.21 28.97 -2.36
CA ALA A 302 -8.07 28.41 -3.07
C ALA A 302 -6.76 29.18 -2.74
N GLY A 303 -5.70 28.42 -2.48
CA GLY A 303 -4.37 28.93 -2.11
C GLY A 303 -4.14 29.08 -0.61
N GLU A 304 -5.17 29.02 0.23
CA GLU A 304 -5.00 29.08 1.68
C GLU A 304 -4.73 27.70 2.28
N ILE A 305 -3.78 27.65 3.23
CA ILE A 305 -3.36 26.41 3.90
C ILE A 305 -4.28 26.12 5.09
N GLY A 306 -4.79 24.91 5.15
CA GLY A 306 -5.61 24.44 6.26
C GLY A 306 -5.57 22.91 6.39
N LYS A 307 -6.45 22.38 7.24
CA LYS A 307 -6.59 20.93 7.43
C LYS A 307 -7.22 20.28 6.20
N LEU A 308 -6.63 19.20 5.73
CA LEU A 308 -7.18 18.40 4.63
C LEU A 308 -8.16 17.35 5.17
N LEU A 309 -9.40 17.43 4.72
CA LEU A 309 -10.44 16.44 5.01
C LEU A 309 -10.82 15.67 3.75
N VAL A 310 -11.10 14.37 3.90
CA VAL A 310 -11.50 13.46 2.81
C VAL A 310 -12.81 12.77 3.13
N ARG A 311 -13.73 12.75 2.18
CA ARG A 311 -14.93 11.92 2.21
C ARG A 311 -14.92 10.98 1.00
N ALA A 312 -14.85 9.67 1.24
CA ALA A 312 -14.77 8.67 0.20
C ALA A 312 -15.32 7.32 0.67
N CYS A 313 -15.87 6.53 -0.25
CA CYS A 313 -16.22 5.13 0.03
C CYS A 313 -15.00 4.25 0.31
N SER A 314 -13.80 4.72 -0.02
CA SER A 314 -12.53 4.06 0.28
C SER A 314 -12.00 4.37 1.68
N ASN A 315 -12.62 5.28 2.43
CA ASN A 315 -12.23 5.49 3.81
C ASN A 315 -12.41 4.20 4.62
N PHE A 316 -11.43 3.91 5.44
CA PHE A 316 -11.32 2.68 6.24
C PHE A 316 -12.51 2.45 7.20
N GLY A 317 -12.66 1.22 7.67
CA GLY A 317 -13.68 0.85 8.66
C GLY A 317 -13.38 1.29 10.10
N GLY A 318 -12.27 2.00 10.33
CA GLY A 318 -11.81 2.49 11.62
C GLY A 318 -10.52 1.84 12.09
N TYR A 319 -10.04 2.29 13.26
CA TYR A 319 -8.86 1.72 13.90
C TYR A 319 -9.25 0.60 14.87
N LEU A 320 -8.61 -0.56 14.75
CA LEU A 320 -8.85 -1.71 15.60
C LEU A 320 -8.74 -1.32 17.08
N LYS A 321 -9.79 -1.61 17.87
CA LYS A 321 -9.87 -1.35 19.31
C LYS A 321 -9.61 0.12 19.73
N ARG A 322 -9.66 1.07 18.78
CA ARG A 322 -9.35 2.48 19.01
C ARG A 322 -10.37 3.42 18.33
N PRO A 323 -11.71 3.21 18.52
CA PRO A 323 -12.74 3.99 17.80
C PRO A 323 -12.64 5.51 18.06
N GLN A 324 -12.11 5.93 19.21
CA GLN A 324 -11.89 7.33 19.56
C GLN A 324 -10.87 8.05 18.65
N TRP A 325 -10.09 7.31 17.87
CA TRP A 325 -9.08 7.86 16.95
C TRP A 325 -9.55 7.93 15.50
N ASN A 326 -10.75 7.45 15.19
CA ASN A 326 -11.22 7.33 13.81
C ASN A 326 -11.22 8.67 13.05
N GLY A 327 -11.42 9.80 13.75
CA GLY A 327 -11.30 11.13 13.13
C GLY A 327 -12.33 11.45 12.05
N THR A 328 -13.39 10.64 11.91
CA THR A 328 -14.47 10.85 10.95
C THR A 328 -15.64 11.53 11.63
N ASP A 329 -16.10 12.65 11.07
CA ASP A 329 -17.24 13.41 11.58
C ASP A 329 -18.59 12.79 11.16
N ALA A 330 -19.69 13.35 11.65
CA ALA A 330 -21.05 12.91 11.34
C ALA A 330 -21.41 13.07 9.84
N GLY A 331 -20.70 13.92 9.11
CA GLY A 331 -20.84 14.11 7.67
C GLY A 331 -20.01 13.12 6.82
N GLY A 332 -19.28 12.21 7.46
CA GLY A 332 -18.39 11.25 6.80
C GLY A 332 -17.03 11.83 6.38
N TRP A 333 -16.66 13.02 6.86
CA TRP A 333 -15.37 13.64 6.59
C TRP A 333 -14.31 13.14 7.56
N PHE A 334 -13.28 12.53 7.02
CA PHE A 334 -12.12 12.03 7.75
C PHE A 334 -11.03 13.12 7.83
N ASP A 335 -10.60 13.46 9.04
CA ASP A 335 -9.45 14.34 9.28
C ASP A 335 -8.16 13.56 9.04
N THR A 336 -7.46 13.89 7.97
CA THR A 336 -6.24 13.18 7.53
C THR A 336 -5.02 13.46 8.42
N GLY A 337 -5.08 14.54 9.18
CA GLY A 337 -3.93 15.07 9.92
C GLY A 337 -2.91 15.80 9.03
N ASP A 338 -3.14 15.87 7.72
CA ASP A 338 -2.31 16.63 6.79
C ASP A 338 -2.81 18.07 6.62
N LEU A 339 -1.88 18.99 6.40
CA LEU A 339 -2.12 20.35 5.98
C LEU A 339 -1.94 20.47 4.48
N ALA A 340 -2.85 21.14 3.81
CA ALA A 340 -2.81 21.33 2.36
C ALA A 340 -3.41 22.67 1.96
N TYR A 341 -3.19 23.08 0.72
CA TYR A 341 -4.03 24.06 0.05
C TYR A 341 -4.62 23.46 -1.22
N MET A 342 -5.72 24.03 -1.69
CA MET A 342 -6.36 23.66 -2.94
C MET A 342 -6.09 24.77 -3.98
N THR A 343 -5.74 24.40 -5.20
CA THR A 343 -5.64 25.35 -6.33
C THR A 343 -7.03 25.69 -6.86
N GLN A 344 -7.15 26.75 -7.67
CA GLN A 344 -8.39 27.08 -8.37
C GLN A 344 -8.89 25.96 -9.31
N GLY A 345 -7.95 25.12 -9.80
CA GLY A 345 -8.27 23.96 -10.65
C GLY A 345 -8.72 22.71 -9.88
N GLY A 346 -8.84 22.77 -8.54
CA GLY A 346 -9.25 21.64 -7.70
C GLY A 346 -8.14 20.62 -7.42
N TYR A 347 -6.87 20.97 -7.70
CA TYR A 347 -5.71 20.15 -7.32
C TYR A 347 -5.27 20.52 -5.91
N ILE A 348 -4.89 19.52 -5.12
CA ILE A 348 -4.33 19.76 -3.79
C ILE A 348 -2.80 19.85 -3.83
N ARG A 349 -2.24 20.53 -2.85
CA ARG A 349 -0.81 20.47 -2.54
C ARG A 349 -0.63 20.31 -1.04
N ILE A 350 0.02 19.23 -0.63
CA ILE A 350 0.38 18.97 0.76
C ILE A 350 1.47 19.95 1.19
N SER A 351 1.22 20.62 2.31
CA SER A 351 2.13 21.63 2.88
C SER A 351 2.84 21.15 4.14
N GLY A 352 2.37 20.05 4.74
CA GLY A 352 2.93 19.50 5.96
C GLY A 352 1.93 18.64 6.72
N ARG A 353 2.24 18.37 7.97
CA ARG A 353 1.33 17.69 8.90
C ARG A 353 0.98 18.58 10.08
N SER A 354 -0.25 18.43 10.57
CA SER A 354 -0.71 19.13 11.77
C SER A 354 0.07 18.69 13.03
N LYS A 355 0.71 17.52 12.96
CA LYS A 355 1.69 17.01 13.94
C LYS A 355 2.96 16.67 13.18
N ASP A 356 4.10 17.21 13.57
CA ASP A 356 5.39 17.01 12.91
C ASP A 356 5.76 15.52 12.88
N VAL A 357 6.13 15.04 11.70
CA VAL A 357 6.67 13.70 11.48
C VAL A 357 7.85 13.79 10.53
N ILE A 358 8.86 12.97 10.74
CA ILE A 358 9.97 12.80 9.81
C ILE A 358 9.54 11.78 8.75
N ILE A 359 9.66 12.14 7.46
CA ILE A 359 9.39 11.20 6.37
C ILE A 359 10.72 10.65 5.86
N ARG A 360 10.90 9.33 5.92
CA ARG A 360 12.08 8.65 5.39
C ARG A 360 11.67 7.47 4.49
N GLY A 361 12.01 7.54 3.19
CA GLY A 361 11.71 6.47 2.23
C GLY A 361 10.22 6.19 2.01
N GLY A 362 9.34 7.18 2.30
CA GLY A 362 7.90 7.01 2.25
C GLY A 362 7.24 6.58 3.56
N GLU A 363 8.05 6.31 4.61
CA GLU A 363 7.57 5.98 5.96
C GLU A 363 7.53 7.22 6.86
N ASN A 364 6.47 7.32 7.67
CA ASN A 364 6.29 8.39 8.65
C ASN A 364 6.92 7.98 9.99
N ILE A 365 7.90 8.72 10.46
CA ILE A 365 8.56 8.51 11.74
C ILE A 365 8.09 9.62 12.68
N PRO A 366 7.45 9.30 13.82
CA PRO A 366 7.06 10.31 14.81
C PRO A 366 8.29 11.05 15.35
N VAL A 367 8.17 12.39 15.49
CA VAL A 367 9.28 13.21 16.04
C VAL A 367 9.52 12.94 17.52
N VAL A 368 8.61 12.24 18.18
CA VAL A 368 8.66 11.96 19.62
C VAL A 368 9.45 10.68 19.94
N GLU A 369 9.91 9.95 18.96
CA GLU A 369 10.84 8.83 19.08
C GLU A 369 12.28 9.25 18.75
#